data_8b74b18292f329d651f76f0603d529ad
#
_entry.id   8b74b18292f329d651f76f0603d529ad
#
_cell.length_a   1.000
_cell.length_b   1.000
_cell.length_c   1.000
_cell.angle_alpha   90.00
_cell.angle_beta   90.00
_cell.angle_gamma   90.00
#
_symmetry.space_group_name_H-M   'P 1'
#
loop_
_entity.id
_entity.type
_entity.pdbx_description
1 polymer ?
#
loop_
_entity_poly.entity_id
_entity_poly.type
_entity_poly.pdbx_seq_one_letter_code
_entity_poly.pdbx_strand_id
1 'polypeptide(L)'
;MKYHIQINGYIGSWTKMMVHDILKKNKDNHVDVSIDSMGGAVSAGLSICQMFKNHGDVTVDFQAGFSASAATLCAMGAKTIRMNKYCLLLVHKCSTEQFVWSALNEEEIGTLIEQLQKQQEDQQKIDNIIANVYCDRSGKKHEDIVKVMSEAKWHTVEECIDLGLVDESMDGKPV
;
A
#
# COMPACT_ATOMS: atom_id res chain seq x y z
N MET A 1 -19.37 -0.20 -13.74
CA MET A 1 -18.23 0.62 -14.22
C MET A 1 -17.19 -0.30 -14.83
N LYS A 2 -16.55 0.02 -15.96
CA LYS A 2 -15.55 -0.84 -16.57
C LYS A 2 -14.18 -0.23 -16.24
N TYR A 3 -13.41 -0.89 -15.38
CA TYR A 3 -12.06 -0.44 -15.00
C TYR A 3 -11.05 -0.71 -16.10
N HIS A 4 -10.11 0.20 -16.28
CA HIS A 4 -8.96 0.04 -17.18
C HIS A 4 -7.93 -0.91 -16.57
N ILE A 5 -7.74 -0.83 -15.25
CA ILE A 5 -6.82 -1.66 -14.47
C ILE A 5 -7.61 -2.32 -13.33
N GLN A 6 -7.36 -3.61 -13.12
CA GLN A 6 -7.86 -4.35 -11.97
C GLN A 6 -6.68 -4.99 -11.24
N ILE A 7 -6.41 -4.56 -10.01
CA ILE A 7 -5.35 -5.09 -9.16
C ILE A 7 -6.00 -6.03 -8.14
N ASN A 8 -5.90 -7.33 -8.43
CA ASN A 8 -6.46 -8.39 -7.59
C ASN A 8 -5.35 -9.36 -7.16
N GLY A 9 -5.46 -9.90 -5.94
CA GLY A 9 -4.50 -10.86 -5.42
C GLY A 9 -3.14 -10.26 -5.10
N TYR A 10 -2.04 -11.02 -5.31
CA TYR A 10 -0.70 -10.62 -4.92
C TYR A 10 -0.11 -9.52 -5.80
N ILE A 11 0.41 -8.45 -5.20
CA ILE A 11 1.07 -7.33 -5.89
C ILE A 11 2.58 -7.62 -6.02
N GLY A 12 3.02 -7.83 -7.26
CA GLY A 12 4.41 -8.14 -7.57
C GLY A 12 4.88 -7.55 -8.90
N SER A 13 5.97 -8.11 -9.43
CA SER A 13 6.57 -7.63 -10.69
C SER A 13 5.60 -7.71 -11.88
N TRP A 14 4.77 -8.75 -11.94
CA TRP A 14 3.75 -8.89 -12.98
C TRP A 14 2.71 -7.77 -12.91
N THR A 15 2.18 -7.48 -11.72
CA THR A 15 1.21 -6.39 -11.49
C THR A 15 1.79 -5.05 -11.95
N LYS A 16 3.06 -4.79 -11.56
CA LYS A 16 3.79 -3.59 -11.96
C LYS A 16 3.90 -3.45 -13.48
N MET A 17 4.25 -4.52 -14.19
CA MET A 17 4.36 -4.53 -15.66
C MET A 17 2.99 -4.27 -16.32
N MET A 18 1.94 -4.95 -15.86
CA MET A 18 0.58 -4.76 -16.36
C MET A 18 0.12 -3.31 -16.20
N VAL A 19 0.31 -2.72 -15.02
CA VAL A 19 -0.04 -1.31 -14.75
C VAL A 19 0.73 -0.37 -15.70
N HIS A 20 2.03 -0.55 -15.82
CA HIS A 20 2.88 0.25 -16.71
C HIS A 20 2.35 0.23 -18.15
N ASP A 21 2.05 -0.96 -18.70
CA ASP A 21 1.63 -1.11 -20.09
C ASP A 21 0.26 -0.49 -20.36
N ILE A 22 -0.67 -0.58 -19.39
CA ILE A 22 -1.99 0.02 -19.52
C ILE A 22 -1.89 1.55 -19.42
N LEU A 23 -1.14 2.10 -18.47
CA LEU A 23 -0.91 3.54 -18.34
C LEU A 23 -0.24 4.11 -19.60
N LYS A 24 0.73 3.40 -20.17
CA LYS A 24 1.38 3.81 -21.42
C LYS A 24 0.40 3.89 -22.61
N LYS A 25 -0.55 2.95 -22.70
CA LYS A 25 -1.60 2.96 -23.73
C LYS A 25 -2.63 4.07 -23.54
N ASN A 26 -2.77 4.56 -22.31
CA ASN A 26 -3.74 5.60 -21.91
C ASN A 26 -3.05 6.90 -21.48
N LYS A 27 -1.89 7.22 -22.05
CA LYS A 27 -1.00 8.31 -21.62
C LYS A 27 -1.69 9.66 -21.38
N ASP A 28 -2.66 10.00 -22.23
CA ASP A 28 -3.34 11.30 -22.19
C ASP A 28 -4.82 11.19 -21.77
N ASN A 29 -5.23 10.02 -21.28
CA ASN A 29 -6.62 9.74 -20.90
C ASN A 29 -6.73 9.45 -19.40
N HIS A 30 -7.91 9.71 -18.85
CA HIS A 30 -8.27 9.28 -17.51
C HIS A 30 -8.21 7.75 -17.37
N VAL A 31 -7.72 7.27 -16.23
CA VAL A 31 -7.60 5.83 -15.95
C VAL A 31 -8.33 5.48 -14.64
N ASP A 32 -9.35 4.63 -14.77
CA ASP A 32 -10.04 4.02 -13.62
C ASP A 32 -9.36 2.71 -13.24
N VAL A 33 -9.07 2.58 -11.96
CA VAL A 33 -8.41 1.42 -11.34
C VAL A 33 -9.30 0.86 -10.24
N SER A 34 -9.49 -0.46 -10.21
CA SER A 34 -10.04 -1.12 -9.02
C SER A 34 -8.97 -1.89 -8.28
N ILE A 35 -9.02 -1.85 -6.95
CA ILE A 35 -8.11 -2.62 -6.09
C ILE A 35 -8.93 -3.50 -5.14
N ASP A 36 -8.58 -4.80 -5.14
CA ASP A 36 -9.05 -5.82 -4.20
C ASP A 36 -7.88 -6.77 -3.92
N SER A 37 -7.03 -6.41 -2.95
CA SER A 37 -5.76 -7.08 -2.73
C SER A 37 -5.29 -6.97 -1.29
N MET A 38 -4.81 -8.07 -0.74
CA MET A 38 -4.13 -8.10 0.56
C MET A 38 -2.68 -7.60 0.51
N GLY A 39 -2.23 -7.12 -0.66
CA GLY A 39 -0.90 -6.54 -0.83
C GLY A 39 0.11 -7.47 -1.48
N GLY A 40 1.38 -7.32 -1.11
CA GLY A 40 2.50 -8.06 -1.69
C GLY A 40 3.82 -7.31 -1.53
N ALA A 41 4.66 -7.30 -2.57
CA ALA A 41 5.96 -6.67 -2.53
C ALA A 41 5.87 -5.14 -2.39
N VAL A 42 6.46 -4.59 -1.33
CA VAL A 42 6.54 -3.13 -1.08
C VAL A 42 7.13 -2.38 -2.27
N SER A 43 8.20 -2.92 -2.89
CA SER A 43 8.85 -2.30 -4.05
C SER A 43 7.93 -2.19 -5.27
N ALA A 44 7.03 -3.16 -5.46
CA ALA A 44 6.02 -3.10 -6.52
C ALA A 44 4.95 -2.05 -6.20
N GLY A 45 4.49 -2.00 -4.95
CA GLY A 45 3.56 -0.98 -4.46
C GLY A 45 4.07 0.44 -4.65
N LEU A 46 5.30 0.72 -4.22
CA LEU A 46 5.97 2.01 -4.42
C LEU A 46 6.11 2.38 -5.90
N SER A 47 6.47 1.41 -6.74
CA SER A 47 6.59 1.64 -8.18
C SER A 47 5.25 2.00 -8.81
N ILE A 48 4.16 1.30 -8.46
CA ILE A 48 2.81 1.56 -8.96
C ILE A 48 2.31 2.93 -8.46
N CYS A 49 2.52 3.26 -7.18
CA CYS A 49 2.24 4.57 -6.62
C CYS A 49 2.90 5.69 -7.46
N GLN A 50 4.20 5.55 -7.76
CA GLN A 50 4.90 6.53 -8.57
C GLN A 50 4.39 6.60 -10.01
N MET A 51 3.99 5.47 -10.61
CA MET A 51 3.39 5.44 -11.96
C MET A 51 2.05 6.19 -11.99
N PHE A 52 1.18 6.02 -10.98
CA PHE A 52 -0.08 6.75 -10.88
C PHE A 52 0.16 8.25 -10.70
N LYS A 53 1.11 8.64 -9.82
CA LYS A 53 1.51 10.04 -9.61
C LYS A 53 2.03 10.68 -10.91
N ASN A 54 2.85 9.97 -11.68
CA ASN A 54 3.41 10.46 -12.95
C ASN A 54 2.34 10.57 -14.04
N HIS A 55 1.36 9.67 -14.07
CA HIS A 55 0.23 9.72 -15.01
C HIS A 55 -0.68 10.92 -14.73
N GLY A 56 -0.94 11.22 -13.47
CA GLY A 56 -1.61 12.44 -13.00
C GLY A 56 -3.13 12.39 -13.02
N ASP A 57 -3.77 11.59 -13.89
CA ASP A 57 -5.25 11.48 -13.96
C ASP A 57 -5.73 10.05 -13.77
N VAL A 58 -5.53 9.55 -12.54
CA VAL A 58 -5.92 8.20 -12.11
C VAL A 58 -6.94 8.31 -10.98
N THR A 59 -8.05 7.56 -11.11
CA THR A 59 -8.97 7.29 -10.01
C THR A 59 -8.82 5.86 -9.55
N VAL A 60 -8.62 5.65 -8.25
CA VAL A 60 -8.57 4.33 -7.62
C VAL A 60 -9.83 4.09 -6.81
N ASP A 61 -10.47 2.96 -7.04
CA ASP A 61 -11.63 2.46 -6.28
C ASP A 61 -11.23 1.23 -5.46
N PHE A 62 -11.34 1.34 -4.15
CA PHE A 62 -11.32 0.17 -3.28
C PHE A 62 -12.71 -0.45 -3.23
N GLN A 63 -12.83 -1.66 -3.79
CA GLN A 63 -14.10 -2.40 -3.85
C GLN A 63 -14.50 -2.94 -2.49
N ALA A 64 -15.73 -3.47 -2.38
CA ALA A 64 -16.18 -4.18 -1.18
C ALA A 64 -15.23 -5.35 -0.86
N GLY A 65 -14.87 -5.51 0.41
CA GLY A 65 -13.93 -6.53 0.87
C GLY A 65 -12.78 -5.96 1.68
N PHE A 66 -11.59 -6.51 1.48
CA PHE A 66 -10.41 -6.16 2.28
C PHE A 66 -9.24 -5.80 1.37
N SER A 67 -8.61 -4.66 1.62
CA SER A 67 -7.37 -4.30 0.95
C SER A 67 -6.31 -3.85 1.96
N ALA A 68 -5.07 -4.30 1.79
CA ALA A 68 -4.05 -4.11 2.81
C ALA A 68 -2.64 -3.89 2.22
N SER A 69 -1.73 -3.35 3.05
CA SER A 69 -0.29 -3.38 2.79
C SER A 69 0.07 -2.66 1.46
N ALA A 70 0.80 -3.33 0.57
CA ALA A 70 1.19 -2.78 -0.74
C ALA A 70 0.00 -2.34 -1.59
N ALA A 71 -1.23 -2.85 -1.37
CA ALA A 71 -2.44 -2.43 -2.08
C ALA A 71 -2.83 -0.99 -1.72
N THR A 72 -2.79 -0.64 -0.44
CA THR A 72 -3.05 0.74 0.01
C THR A 72 -1.94 1.67 -0.50
N LEU A 73 -0.69 1.21 -0.46
CA LEU A 73 0.46 1.99 -0.92
C LEU A 73 0.37 2.33 -2.42
N CYS A 74 -0.08 1.37 -3.27
CA CYS A 74 -0.29 1.63 -4.71
C CYS A 74 -1.22 2.82 -4.94
N ALA A 75 -2.32 2.89 -4.19
CA ALA A 75 -3.36 3.90 -4.37
C ALA A 75 -2.90 5.32 -4.07
N MET A 76 -1.91 5.50 -3.17
CA MET A 76 -1.48 6.83 -2.70
C MET A 76 -0.97 7.76 -3.81
N GLY A 77 -0.61 7.22 -4.97
CA GLY A 77 -0.21 8.00 -6.14
C GLY A 77 -1.37 8.48 -7.02
N ALA A 78 -2.59 8.03 -6.77
CA ALA A 78 -3.76 8.41 -7.56
C ALA A 78 -4.21 9.84 -7.27
N LYS A 79 -4.85 10.48 -8.27
CA LYS A 79 -5.45 11.82 -8.12
C LYS A 79 -6.66 11.76 -7.19
N THR A 80 -7.50 10.72 -7.36
CA THR A 80 -8.71 10.50 -6.55
C THR A 80 -8.71 9.06 -6.05
N ILE A 81 -9.02 8.88 -4.78
CA ILE A 81 -9.19 7.56 -4.15
C ILE A 81 -10.59 7.50 -3.56
N ARG A 82 -11.37 6.51 -4.01
CA ARG A 82 -12.72 6.25 -3.52
C ARG A 82 -12.76 4.89 -2.84
N MET A 83 -13.60 4.77 -1.84
CA MET A 83 -13.73 3.53 -1.07
C MET A 83 -15.19 3.13 -0.90
N ASN A 84 -15.47 1.86 -1.14
CA ASN A 84 -16.82 1.29 -0.88
C ASN A 84 -17.04 1.19 0.63
N LYS A 85 -18.26 1.49 1.09
CA LYS A 85 -18.62 1.41 2.52
C LYS A 85 -18.49 0.01 3.14
N TYR A 86 -18.44 -1.03 2.31
CA TYR A 86 -18.21 -2.41 2.73
C TYR A 86 -16.76 -2.86 2.54
N CYS A 87 -15.85 -1.91 2.33
CA CYS A 87 -14.41 -2.15 2.29
C CYS A 87 -13.77 -1.81 3.63
N LEU A 88 -12.72 -2.55 3.98
CA LEU A 88 -11.81 -2.21 5.05
C LEU A 88 -10.39 -2.10 4.48
N LEU A 89 -9.66 -1.08 4.93
CA LEU A 89 -8.25 -0.90 4.60
C LEU A 89 -7.36 -1.16 5.82
N LEU A 90 -6.22 -1.79 5.60
CA LEU A 90 -5.21 -1.99 6.63
C LEU A 90 -3.86 -1.43 6.16
N VAL A 91 -3.35 -0.49 6.96
CA VAL A 91 -2.02 0.09 6.82
C VAL A 91 -1.14 -0.45 7.94
N HIS A 92 0.04 -0.97 7.60
CA HIS A 92 0.96 -1.55 8.57
C HIS A 92 2.43 -1.38 8.15
N LYS A 93 3.34 -1.61 9.09
CA LYS A 93 4.78 -1.68 8.83
C LYS A 93 5.12 -2.86 7.93
N CYS A 94 6.23 -2.78 7.20
CA CYS A 94 6.71 -3.90 6.42
C CYS A 94 7.07 -5.09 7.32
N SER A 95 6.84 -6.30 6.81
CA SER A 95 7.20 -7.53 7.50
C SER A 95 7.93 -8.47 6.55
N THR A 96 8.80 -9.31 7.11
CA THR A 96 9.51 -10.36 6.38
C THR A 96 9.37 -11.65 7.16
N GLU A 97 9.00 -12.72 6.47
CA GLU A 97 8.92 -14.05 7.08
C GLU A 97 10.32 -14.54 7.48
N GLN A 98 10.43 -15.13 8.65
CA GLN A 98 11.64 -15.75 9.16
C GLN A 98 11.35 -17.21 9.52
N PHE A 99 12.22 -18.08 9.03
CA PHE A 99 12.14 -19.52 9.33
C PHE A 99 13.51 -20.03 9.79
N VAL A 100 13.53 -20.64 10.97
CA VAL A 100 14.72 -21.33 11.49
C VAL A 100 14.39 -22.83 11.63
N TRP A 101 14.96 -23.66 10.76
CA TRP A 101 14.65 -25.08 10.66
C TRP A 101 15.71 -26.01 11.22
N SER A 102 16.76 -25.49 11.86
CA SER A 102 17.88 -26.27 12.40
C SER A 102 18.11 -26.03 13.88
N ALA A 103 18.70 -26.99 14.56
CA ALA A 103 19.31 -26.77 15.86
C ALA A 103 20.55 -25.88 15.68
N LEU A 104 20.68 -24.85 16.49
CA LEU A 104 21.76 -23.88 16.45
C LEU A 104 22.63 -24.02 17.69
N ASN A 105 23.94 -23.97 17.53
CA ASN A 105 24.88 -23.79 18.64
C ASN A 105 25.03 -22.31 19.02
N GLU A 106 25.82 -22.01 20.06
CA GLU A 106 25.98 -20.67 20.59
C GLU A 106 26.47 -19.64 19.55
N GLU A 107 27.48 -20.02 18.73
CA GLU A 107 28.05 -19.17 17.70
C GLU A 107 27.04 -18.87 16.59
N GLU A 108 26.29 -19.89 16.17
CA GLU A 108 25.24 -19.75 15.14
C GLU A 108 24.08 -18.87 15.63
N ILE A 109 23.72 -18.96 16.92
CA ILE A 109 22.73 -18.06 17.54
C ILE A 109 23.25 -16.62 17.51
N GLY A 110 24.52 -16.39 17.86
CA GLY A 110 25.16 -15.07 17.79
C GLY A 110 25.06 -14.46 16.39
N THR A 111 25.44 -15.24 15.38
CA THR A 111 25.32 -14.82 13.96
C THR A 111 23.90 -14.50 13.55
N LEU A 112 22.93 -15.30 13.97
CA LEU A 112 21.52 -15.05 13.68
C LEU A 112 21.02 -13.74 14.33
N ILE A 113 21.43 -13.45 15.55
CA ILE A 113 21.09 -12.20 16.24
C ILE A 113 21.60 -10.99 15.45
N GLU A 114 22.87 -11.02 15.00
CA GLU A 114 23.46 -9.94 14.18
C GLU A 114 22.69 -9.75 12.86
N GLN A 115 22.33 -10.85 12.18
CA GLN A 115 21.54 -10.81 10.96
C GLN A 115 20.13 -10.19 11.19
N LEU A 116 19.46 -10.57 12.26
CA LEU A 116 18.14 -10.03 12.61
C LEU A 116 18.22 -8.55 12.99
N GLN A 117 19.26 -8.11 13.67
CA GLN A 117 19.50 -6.70 13.99
C GLN A 117 19.67 -5.87 12.71
N LYS A 118 20.52 -6.34 11.79
CA LYS A 118 20.69 -5.68 10.49
C LYS A 118 19.40 -5.61 9.70
N GLN A 119 18.63 -6.71 9.68
CA GLN A 119 17.33 -6.73 9.02
C GLN A 119 16.35 -5.76 9.65
N GLN A 120 16.33 -5.62 10.97
CA GLN A 120 15.50 -4.64 11.69
C GLN A 120 15.84 -3.21 11.25
N GLU A 121 17.14 -2.87 11.14
CA GLU A 121 17.58 -1.55 10.64
C GLU A 121 17.09 -1.27 9.22
N ASP A 122 17.18 -2.27 8.32
CA ASP A 122 16.72 -2.13 6.94
C ASP A 122 15.20 -2.01 6.85
N GLN A 123 14.45 -2.76 7.67
CA GLN A 123 12.99 -2.61 7.77
C GLN A 123 12.60 -1.22 8.27
N GLN A 124 13.32 -0.64 9.24
CA GLN A 124 13.06 0.73 9.69
C GLN A 124 13.22 1.77 8.56
N LYS A 125 14.22 1.60 7.68
CA LYS A 125 14.39 2.48 6.51
C LYS A 125 13.21 2.34 5.54
N ILE A 126 12.76 1.12 5.29
CA ILE A 126 11.60 0.84 4.42
C ILE A 126 10.33 1.44 5.03
N ASP A 127 10.10 1.26 6.32
CA ASP A 127 8.94 1.82 7.03
C ASP A 127 8.91 3.35 6.97
N ASN A 128 10.07 4.00 7.09
CA ASN A 128 10.16 5.45 6.92
C ASN A 128 9.78 5.90 5.51
N ILE A 129 10.18 5.16 4.46
CA ILE A 129 9.78 5.47 3.08
C ILE A 129 8.26 5.29 2.92
N ILE A 130 7.71 4.20 3.44
CA ILE A 130 6.26 3.94 3.41
C ILE A 130 5.50 5.05 4.14
N ALA A 131 5.95 5.42 5.33
CA ALA A 131 5.33 6.50 6.12
C ALA A 131 5.35 7.84 5.36
N ASN A 132 6.45 8.18 4.70
CA ASN A 132 6.54 9.39 3.89
C ASN A 132 5.51 9.40 2.75
N VAL A 133 5.26 8.26 2.08
CA VAL A 133 4.23 8.18 1.04
C VAL A 133 2.83 8.46 1.60
N TYR A 134 2.50 7.94 2.77
CA TYR A 134 1.24 8.23 3.43
C TYR A 134 1.17 9.67 3.95
N CYS A 135 2.28 10.25 4.43
CA CYS A 135 2.35 11.66 4.82
C CYS A 135 2.11 12.59 3.62
N ASP A 136 2.76 12.32 2.48
CA ASP A 136 2.57 13.08 1.24
C ASP A 136 1.10 13.07 0.79
N ARG A 137 0.42 11.94 0.97
CA ARG A 137 -0.99 11.80 0.61
C ARG A 137 -1.93 12.50 1.60
N SER A 138 -1.73 12.24 2.88
CA SER A 138 -2.67 12.64 3.94
C SER A 138 -2.45 14.04 4.50
N GLY A 139 -1.26 14.60 4.30
CA GLY A 139 -0.81 15.83 4.96
C GLY A 139 -0.58 15.70 6.47
N LYS A 140 -0.68 14.49 7.03
CA LYS A 140 -0.46 14.23 8.46
C LYS A 140 1.03 14.18 8.79
N LYS A 141 1.35 14.37 10.08
CA LYS A 141 2.72 14.26 10.56
C LYS A 141 3.24 12.82 10.50
N HIS A 142 4.54 12.68 10.29
CA HIS A 142 5.21 11.39 10.21
C HIS A 142 4.96 10.51 11.46
N GLU A 143 5.03 11.10 12.65
CA GLU A 143 4.78 10.39 13.92
C GLU A 143 3.37 9.81 14.02
N ASP A 144 2.35 10.53 13.52
CA ASP A 144 0.96 10.07 13.51
C ASP A 144 0.78 8.89 12.55
N ILE A 145 1.37 8.98 11.34
CA ILE A 145 1.33 7.89 10.36
C ILE A 145 2.08 6.66 10.86
N VAL A 146 3.27 6.82 11.45
CA VAL A 146 4.02 5.69 12.04
C VAL A 146 3.21 5.01 13.14
N LYS A 147 2.44 5.77 13.93
CA LYS A 147 1.53 5.21 14.93
C LYS A 147 0.43 4.37 14.28
N VAL A 148 -0.24 4.89 13.25
CA VAL A 148 -1.27 4.14 12.48
C VAL A 148 -0.69 2.84 11.92
N MET A 149 0.50 2.90 11.30
CA MET A 149 1.20 1.72 10.78
C MET A 149 1.56 0.70 11.87
N SER A 150 1.90 1.17 13.08
CA SER A 150 2.25 0.30 14.22
C SER A 150 1.04 -0.36 14.86
N GLU A 151 -0.12 0.31 14.86
CA GLU A 151 -1.38 -0.23 15.36
C GLU A 151 -1.92 -1.35 14.48
N ALA A 152 -1.63 -1.32 13.17
CA ALA A 152 -2.01 -2.32 12.18
C ALA A 152 -3.49 -2.71 12.26
N LYS A 153 -4.36 -1.70 12.34
CA LYS A 153 -5.82 -1.86 12.45
C LYS A 153 -6.49 -1.81 11.10
N TRP A 154 -7.65 -2.46 10.99
CA TRP A 154 -8.57 -2.28 9.90
C TRP A 154 -9.35 -0.98 10.08
N HIS A 155 -9.41 -0.17 9.02
CA HIS A 155 -10.08 1.12 8.98
C HIS A 155 -11.28 1.08 8.06
N THR A 156 -12.39 1.69 8.52
CA THR A 156 -13.60 1.94 7.71
C THR A 156 -13.35 3.07 6.71
N VAL A 157 -14.32 3.31 5.82
CA VAL A 157 -14.23 4.43 4.86
C VAL A 157 -14.15 5.77 5.57
N GLU A 158 -14.93 5.96 6.65
CA GLU A 158 -14.94 7.19 7.45
C GLU A 158 -13.57 7.43 8.08
N GLU A 159 -13.01 6.41 8.73
CA GLU A 159 -11.68 6.49 9.33
C GLU A 159 -10.57 6.77 8.29
N CYS A 160 -10.69 6.17 7.09
CA CYS A 160 -9.74 6.43 6.01
C CYS A 160 -9.83 7.86 5.45
N ILE A 161 -11.04 8.43 5.39
CA ILE A 161 -11.25 9.84 5.02
C ILE A 161 -10.67 10.76 6.09
N ASP A 162 -10.93 10.51 7.37
CA ASP A 162 -10.36 11.28 8.50
C ASP A 162 -8.83 11.20 8.55
N LEU A 163 -8.28 10.07 8.16
CA LEU A 163 -6.84 9.89 8.01
C LEU A 163 -6.27 10.61 6.77
N GLY A 164 -7.11 11.03 5.81
CA GLY A 164 -6.68 11.64 4.55
C GLY A 164 -6.10 10.64 3.55
N LEU A 165 -6.39 9.36 3.70
CA LEU A 165 -5.93 8.29 2.80
C LEU A 165 -6.91 8.04 1.66
N VAL A 166 -8.18 8.40 1.85
CA VAL A 166 -9.29 8.26 0.91
C VAL A 166 -9.97 9.61 0.77
N ASP A 167 -10.41 9.98 -0.43
CA ASP A 167 -11.03 11.28 -0.68
C ASP A 167 -12.55 11.24 -0.47
N GLU A 168 -13.19 10.13 -0.87
CA GLU A 168 -14.66 10.03 -0.81
C GLU A 168 -15.16 8.57 -0.75
N SER A 169 -16.38 8.43 -0.25
CA SER A 169 -17.10 7.17 -0.36
C SER A 169 -17.65 6.98 -1.78
N MET A 170 -17.57 5.77 -2.33
CA MET A 170 -18.14 5.44 -3.65
C MET A 170 -19.68 5.63 -3.73
N ASP A 171 -20.37 5.66 -2.60
CA ASP A 171 -21.83 5.86 -2.53
C ASP A 171 -22.22 7.35 -2.64
N GLY A 172 -21.27 8.27 -2.86
CA GLY A 172 -21.51 9.68 -3.16
C GLY A 172 -22.09 10.49 -1.99
N LYS A 173 -22.01 10.00 -0.77
CA LYS A 173 -22.32 10.79 0.42
C LYS A 173 -21.03 11.33 1.01
N PRO A 174 -20.86 12.66 1.11
CA PRO A 174 -19.85 13.22 2.00
C PRO A 174 -20.18 12.74 3.41
N VAL A 175 -19.21 12.15 4.08
CA VAL A 175 -19.29 11.79 5.50
C VAL A 175 -19.13 13.04 6.33
#